data_84e0a79af718342a4e0990a35a63722f
#
_entry.id   84e0a79af718342a4e0990a35a63722f
#
_cell.length_a   1.000
_cell.length_b   1.000
_cell.length_c   1.000
_cell.angle_alpha   90.00
_cell.angle_beta   90.00
_cell.angle_gamma   90.00
#
_symmetry.space_group_name_H-M   'P 1'
#
loop_
_entity.id
_entity.type
_entity.pdbx_description
1 polymer ?
#
loop_
_entity_poly.entity_id
_entity_poly.type
_entity_poly.pdbx_seq_one_letter_code
_entity_poly.pdbx_strand_id
1 'polypeptide(L)'
;MLIHNSLEYMLTIFLNYFKANNRESMIKIENLVIVKKKKNGYKFENLTLAPIDKSLIQKKLLNKFEINWINKYHLKVFNNLKEYMNKSELSELKHYCSNI
;
A
#
# COMPACT_ATOMS: atom_id res chain seq x y z
N MET A 1 -1.54 19.31 -3.92
CA MET A 1 -0.35 18.98 -4.71
C MET A 1 -0.11 17.47 -4.66
N LEU A 2 0.24 16.85 -5.78
CA LEU A 2 0.30 15.40 -5.90
C LEU A 2 1.33 14.73 -4.98
N ILE A 3 2.54 15.29 -4.88
CA ILE A 3 3.61 14.75 -4.03
C ILE A 3 3.20 14.79 -2.56
N HIS A 4 2.68 15.92 -2.11
CA HIS A 4 2.28 16.15 -0.73
C HIS A 4 1.21 15.14 -0.29
N ASN A 5 0.17 14.96 -1.10
CA ASN A 5 -0.90 14.02 -0.78
C ASN A 5 -0.41 12.57 -0.67
N SER A 6 0.45 12.14 -1.59
CA SER A 6 1.01 10.78 -1.55
C SER A 6 1.85 10.55 -0.28
N LEU A 7 2.66 11.53 0.10
CA LEU A 7 3.46 11.44 1.31
C LEU A 7 2.59 11.42 2.57
N GLU A 8 1.55 12.26 2.62
CA GLU A 8 0.60 12.28 3.73
C GLU A 8 -0.05 10.92 3.95
N TYR A 9 -0.55 10.30 2.90
CA TYR A 9 -1.19 8.99 3.01
C TYR A 9 -0.21 7.94 3.55
N MET A 10 0.99 7.90 3.05
CA MET A 10 2.00 6.95 3.52
C MET A 10 2.36 7.17 4.98
N LEU A 11 2.54 8.42 5.40
CA LEU A 11 2.82 8.76 6.79
C LEU A 11 1.66 8.41 7.70
N THR A 12 0.43 8.69 7.28
CA THR A 12 -0.77 8.38 8.06
C THR A 12 -0.92 6.88 8.26
N ILE A 13 -0.74 6.10 7.20
CA ILE A 13 -0.79 4.64 7.26
C ILE A 13 0.29 4.11 8.21
N PHE A 14 1.50 4.63 8.13
CA PHE A 14 2.59 4.25 9.00
C PHE A 14 2.28 4.55 10.46
N LEU A 15 1.80 5.74 10.78
CA LEU A 15 1.47 6.15 12.14
C LEU A 15 0.34 5.29 12.74
N ASN A 16 -0.70 5.02 11.97
CA ASN A 16 -1.79 4.17 12.41
C ASN A 16 -1.33 2.73 12.65
N TYR A 17 -0.48 2.24 11.78
CA TYR A 17 0.13 0.93 11.91
C TYR A 17 0.99 0.82 13.18
N PHE A 18 1.78 1.83 13.45
CA PHE A 18 2.60 1.93 14.66
C PHE A 18 1.72 1.91 15.92
N LYS A 19 0.63 2.69 15.93
CA LYS A 19 -0.33 2.71 17.05
C LYS A 19 -0.97 1.35 17.29
N ALA A 20 -1.29 0.62 16.22
CA ALA A 20 -1.92 -0.69 16.30
C ALA A 20 -1.01 -1.75 16.92
N ASN A 21 0.28 -1.69 16.62
CA ASN A 21 1.23 -2.71 17.03
C ASN A 21 1.90 -2.45 18.37
N ASN A 22 1.65 -1.30 18.95
CA ASN A 22 2.03 -1.01 20.33
C ASN A 22 3.49 -1.29 20.70
N ARG A 23 4.14 -0.84 21.41
CA ARG A 23 5.36 -0.69 22.23
C ARG A 23 6.48 -1.73 22.10
N GLU A 24 6.23 -2.98 21.79
CA GLU A 24 7.25 -4.04 21.89
C GLU A 24 7.95 -4.32 20.55
N SER A 25 7.28 -4.11 19.44
CA SER A 25 7.89 -4.24 18.12
C SER A 25 7.41 -3.13 17.21
N MET A 26 8.35 -2.55 16.47
CA MET A 26 8.04 -1.55 15.47
C MET A 26 7.89 -2.25 14.12
N ILE A 27 6.69 -2.19 13.54
CA ILE A 27 6.43 -2.68 12.20
C ILE A 27 6.26 -1.47 11.28
N LYS A 28 6.99 -1.47 10.18
CA LYS A 28 6.96 -0.39 9.19
C LYS A 28 6.33 -0.86 7.90
N ILE A 29 5.54 0.01 7.28
CA ILE A 29 5.16 -0.14 5.88
C ILE A 29 6.12 0.76 5.09
N GLU A 30 7.04 0.15 4.36
CA GLU A 30 8.03 0.87 3.57
C GLU A 30 7.94 0.46 2.11
N ASN A 31 7.72 1.44 1.25
CA ASN A 31 7.76 1.26 -0.19
C ASN A 31 8.81 2.16 -0.81
N LEU A 32 9.51 1.63 -1.79
CA LEU A 32 10.39 2.43 -2.62
C LEU A 32 9.53 3.23 -3.61
N VAL A 33 9.78 4.53 -3.71
CA VAL A 33 9.04 5.42 -4.59
C VAL A 33 9.98 6.21 -5.48
N ILE A 34 9.48 6.60 -6.65
CA ILE A 34 10.17 7.56 -7.52
C ILE A 34 9.29 8.79 -7.69
N VAL A 35 9.95 9.91 -7.98
CA VAL A 35 9.26 11.16 -8.32
C VAL A 35 9.10 11.22 -9.82
N LYS A 36 7.87 11.33 -10.30
CA LYS A 36 7.56 11.50 -11.72
C LYS A 36 6.99 12.88 -11.99
N LYS A 37 7.43 13.49 -13.07
CA LYS A 37 6.90 14.76 -13.53
C LYS A 37 5.54 14.53 -14.20
N LYS A 38 4.57 15.32 -13.81
CA LYS A 38 3.22 15.35 -14.40
C LYS A 38 2.91 16.78 -14.89
N LYS A 39 1.80 16.92 -15.64
CA LYS A 39 1.36 18.22 -16.20
C LYS A 39 1.30 19.33 -15.14
N ASN A 40 0.80 19.01 -13.95
CA ASN A 40 0.56 19.96 -12.87
C ASN A 40 1.54 19.84 -11.71
N GLY A 41 2.76 19.34 -11.96
CA GLY A 41 3.79 19.20 -10.94
C GLY A 41 4.39 17.80 -10.89
N TYR A 42 4.68 17.34 -9.67
CA TYR A 42 5.36 16.06 -9.46
C TYR A 42 4.48 15.12 -8.66
N LYS A 43 4.70 13.83 -8.83
CA LYS A 43 3.97 12.77 -8.14
C LYS A 43 4.93 11.69 -7.70
N PHE A 44 4.70 11.14 -6.50
CA PHE A 44 5.34 9.90 -6.09
C PHE A 44 4.65 8.71 -6.75
N GLU A 45 5.46 7.80 -7.27
CA GLU A 45 4.97 6.53 -7.79
C GLU A 45 5.67 5.39 -7.06
N ASN A 46 4.90 4.44 -6.57
CA ASN A 46 5.45 3.27 -5.89
C ASN A 46 6.17 2.36 -6.89
N LEU A 47 7.43 2.04 -6.60
CA LEU A 47 8.18 1.01 -7.31
C LEU A 47 8.00 -0.36 -6.67
N THR A 48 7.79 -0.40 -5.35
CA THR A 48 7.55 -1.66 -4.65
C THR A 48 6.21 -2.24 -5.10
N LEU A 49 6.24 -3.47 -5.60
CA LEU A 49 5.05 -4.21 -6.02
C LEU A 49 4.95 -5.49 -5.19
N ALA A 50 4.54 -5.33 -3.95
CA ALA A 50 4.30 -6.43 -3.02
C ALA A 50 3.07 -6.13 -2.19
N PRO A 51 2.21 -7.13 -1.92
CA PRO A 51 1.05 -6.91 -1.04
C PRO A 51 1.49 -6.54 0.37
N ILE A 52 0.76 -5.61 0.97
CA ILE A 52 0.92 -5.29 2.39
C ILE A 52 0.24 -6.43 3.18
N ASP A 53 0.89 -6.91 4.21
CA ASP A 53 0.33 -7.98 5.04
C ASP A 53 -0.90 -7.48 5.81
N LYS A 54 -2.08 -7.90 5.36
CA LYS A 54 -3.35 -7.47 5.93
C LYS A 54 -3.56 -7.96 7.36
N SER A 55 -2.92 -9.06 7.74
CA SER A 55 -3.05 -9.59 9.11
C SER A 55 -2.46 -8.66 10.16
N LEU A 56 -1.56 -7.77 9.73
CA LEU A 56 -0.89 -6.80 10.60
C LEU A 56 -1.62 -5.45 10.65
N ILE A 57 -2.67 -5.27 9.86
CA ILE A 57 -3.41 -4.01 9.76
C ILE A 57 -4.62 -4.04 10.68
N GLN A 58 -4.73 -3.03 11.53
CA GLN A 58 -5.93 -2.79 12.34
C GLN A 58 -6.88 -1.87 11.56
N LYS A 59 -7.77 -2.46 10.79
CA LYS A 59 -8.69 -1.71 9.92
C LYS A 59 -9.48 -0.62 10.64
N LYS A 60 -9.89 -0.87 11.87
CA LYS A 60 -10.65 0.10 12.67
C LYS A 60 -9.90 1.38 12.98
N LEU A 61 -8.56 1.39 12.85
CA LEU A 61 -7.73 2.57 13.06
C LEU A 61 -7.52 3.37 11.78
N LEU A 62 -7.99 2.86 10.64
CA LEU A 62 -7.84 3.50 9.34
C LEU A 62 -9.10 4.27 8.98
N ASN A 63 -8.93 5.44 8.37
CA ASN A 63 -10.04 6.15 7.77
C ASN A 63 -10.37 5.61 6.37
N LYS A 64 -11.45 6.11 5.78
CA LYS A 64 -11.90 5.70 4.44
C LYS A 64 -10.85 5.91 3.35
N PHE A 65 -10.13 7.01 3.40
CA PHE A 65 -9.12 7.34 2.39
C PHE A 65 -7.94 6.37 2.46
N GLU A 66 -7.51 6.03 3.65
CA GLU A 66 -6.41 5.08 3.88
C GLU A 66 -6.79 3.68 3.40
N ILE A 67 -8.00 3.22 3.72
CA ILE A 67 -8.52 1.93 3.25
C ILE A 67 -8.58 1.91 1.72
N ASN A 68 -9.11 2.95 1.10
CA ASN A 68 -9.17 3.06 -0.35
C ASN A 68 -7.79 3.08 -0.98
N TRP A 69 -6.83 3.75 -0.35
CA TRP A 69 -5.46 3.78 -0.84
C TRP A 69 -4.84 2.40 -0.84
N ILE A 70 -4.98 1.64 0.25
CA ILE A 70 -4.47 0.28 0.36
C ILE A 70 -5.11 -0.63 -0.69
N ASN A 71 -6.43 -0.55 -0.85
CA ASN A 71 -7.15 -1.35 -1.83
C ASN A 71 -6.72 -1.04 -3.27
N LYS A 72 -6.54 0.22 -3.60
CA LYS A 72 -6.02 0.64 -4.91
C LYS A 72 -4.59 0.18 -5.13
N TYR A 73 -3.76 0.26 -4.11
CA TYR A 73 -2.38 -0.21 -4.17
C TYR A 73 -2.35 -1.73 -4.43
N HIS A 74 -3.15 -2.50 -3.71
CA HIS A 74 -3.25 -3.95 -3.92
C HIS A 74 -3.75 -4.29 -5.32
N LEU A 75 -4.70 -3.54 -5.85
CA LEU A 75 -5.17 -3.72 -7.22
C LEU A 75 -4.06 -3.45 -8.23
N LYS A 76 -3.27 -2.41 -8.02
CA LYS A 76 -2.11 -2.11 -8.86
C LYS A 76 -1.08 -3.24 -8.80
N VAL A 77 -0.77 -3.75 -7.61
CA VAL A 77 0.15 -4.89 -7.45
C VAL A 77 -0.36 -6.09 -8.23
N PHE A 78 -1.61 -6.46 -8.06
CA PHE A 78 -2.22 -7.57 -8.75
C PHE A 78 -2.15 -7.42 -10.27
N ASN A 79 -2.57 -6.27 -10.79
CA ASN A 79 -2.61 -6.02 -12.23
C ASN A 79 -1.22 -6.03 -12.87
N ASN A 80 -0.19 -5.63 -12.14
CA ASN A 80 1.17 -5.60 -12.67
C ASN A 80 1.89 -6.96 -12.56
N LEU A 81 1.51 -7.82 -11.64
CA LEU A 81 2.19 -9.09 -11.40
C LEU A 81 1.47 -10.31 -11.98
N LYS A 82 0.18 -10.21 -12.25
CA LYS A 82 -0.64 -11.37 -12.68
C LYS A 82 -0.12 -12.08 -13.92
N GLU A 83 0.49 -11.34 -14.85
CA GLU A 83 1.02 -11.90 -16.10
C GLU A 83 2.21 -12.83 -15.89
N TYR A 84 2.91 -12.67 -14.79
CA TYR A 84 4.12 -13.43 -14.47
C TYR A 84 3.86 -14.63 -13.57
N MET A 85 2.59 -14.87 -13.23
CA MET A 85 2.20 -15.89 -12.24
C MET A 85 1.57 -17.11 -12.94
N ASN A 86 1.91 -18.30 -12.41
CA ASN A 86 1.17 -19.52 -12.78
C ASN A 86 -0.18 -19.56 -12.03
N LYS A 87 -1.00 -20.59 -12.29
CA LYS A 87 -2.34 -20.69 -11.67
C LYS A 87 -2.33 -20.70 -10.15
N SER A 88 -1.40 -21.42 -9.54
CA SER A 88 -1.29 -21.50 -8.07
C SER A 88 -0.86 -20.17 -7.49
N GLU A 89 0.18 -19.58 -8.06
CA GLU A 89 0.69 -18.27 -7.63
C GLU A 89 -0.35 -17.16 -7.83
N LEU A 90 -1.11 -17.23 -8.93
CA LEU A 90 -2.16 -16.25 -9.21
C LEU A 90 -3.28 -16.30 -8.14
N SER A 91 -3.65 -17.48 -7.70
CA SER A 91 -4.63 -17.66 -6.64
C SER A 91 -4.15 -17.05 -5.33
N GLU A 92 -2.90 -17.27 -4.97
CA GLU A 92 -2.30 -16.67 -3.77
C GLU A 92 -2.21 -15.16 -3.90
N LEU A 93 -1.73 -14.65 -5.02
CA LEU A 93 -1.64 -13.21 -5.27
C LEU A 93 -3.01 -12.54 -5.14
N LYS A 94 -4.04 -13.15 -5.71
CA LYS A 94 -5.41 -12.66 -5.62
C LYS A 94 -5.89 -12.59 -4.17
N HIS A 95 -5.55 -13.58 -3.38
CA HIS A 95 -5.89 -13.58 -1.94
C HIS A 95 -5.19 -12.45 -1.20
N TYR A 96 -3.88 -12.29 -1.39
CA TYR A 96 -3.11 -11.25 -0.71
C TYR A 96 -3.45 -9.83 -1.17
N CYS A 97 -3.90 -9.67 -2.40
CA CYS A 97 -4.29 -8.37 -2.97
C CYS A 97 -5.78 -8.06 -2.83
N SER A 98 -6.55 -8.91 -2.18
CA SER A 98 -7.98 -8.65 -1.96
C SER A 98 -8.19 -7.45 -1.04
N ASN A 99 -9.37 -6.84 -1.14
CA ASN A 99 -9.71 -5.66 -0.33
C ASN A 99 -9.69 -5.95 1.17
N ILE A 100 -9.32 -4.96 1.92
CA ILE A 100 -9.45 -5.00 3.37
C ILE A 100 -10.78 -4.46 3.85
#